data_4de2768add568d2c9fe3db00875407b7
#
_entry.id   4de2768add568d2c9fe3db00875407b7
#
_cell.length_a   1.000
_cell.length_b   1.000
_cell.length_c   1.000
_cell.angle_alpha   90.00
_cell.angle_beta   90.00
_cell.angle_gamma   90.00
#
_symmetry.space_group_name_H-M   'P 1'
#
loop_
_entity.id
_entity.type
_entity.pdbx_description
1 polymer ?
#
loop_
_entity_poly.entity_id
_entity_poly.type
_entity_poly.pdbx_seq_one_letter_code
_entity_poly.pdbx_strand_id
1 'polypeptide(L)'
;GAKYFELSKEIARAAAIAAELLVLTPPVIEKPSKEDLWKLLKIGRKVRGLGKKEMMQLIRWGPMAVADFVAEFFETDLLRAAVAARGIFGASLGPWSAGSTALLLLRAAADPHPVGNSAYPRGGMGALTAAMAAAAKEAGAEIRTGAEVAQILVKHGAVTGVALASGEEIAAKAVISGADPRRTLLGLLDPVHLPPSFVVKMLNFRSNGVAAKINVALDALPTFTALRQSSDGNTALAGRIHIGPGIDYLEHAFDDSKYGEFSRAPYLDISIPSILDNSLARAGKHVMSIYMQFAPYKLRSGDWAQQRDALRDTVVKTVAQYAPDFPAKILAVQTLTPQDLETTYGLSGGHPFHGELALDQIFTMRPLLGWARYATPVKNLYLCGNGTHPGNGLTGASGHNAAREIAKHLR
;
A
#
# COMPACT_ATOMS: atom_id res chain seq x y z
N GLY A 1 27.13 -4.29 -11.62
CA GLY A 1 26.82 -2.98 -12.25
C GLY A 1 25.94 -3.08 -13.47
N ALA A 2 26.43 -3.64 -14.60
CA ALA A 2 25.73 -3.58 -15.89
C ALA A 2 24.28 -4.13 -15.87
N LYS A 3 24.07 -5.28 -15.26
CA LYS A 3 22.75 -5.91 -15.15
C LYS A 3 21.73 -5.11 -14.32
N TYR A 4 22.19 -4.36 -13.33
CA TYR A 4 21.33 -3.45 -12.57
C TYR A 4 20.85 -2.29 -13.43
N PHE A 5 21.70 -1.71 -14.26
CA PHE A 5 21.30 -0.67 -15.21
C PHE A 5 20.36 -1.18 -16.30
N GLU A 6 20.56 -2.41 -16.76
CA GLU A 6 19.66 -3.08 -17.70
C GLU A 6 18.27 -3.21 -17.08
N LEU A 7 18.16 -3.79 -15.87
CA LEU A 7 16.89 -3.88 -15.14
C LEU A 7 16.25 -2.50 -14.92
N SER A 8 17.05 -1.50 -14.52
CA SER A 8 16.51 -0.14 -14.28
C SER A 8 15.86 0.45 -15.54
N LYS A 9 16.45 0.22 -16.72
CA LYS A 9 15.86 0.65 -18.01
C LYS A 9 14.56 -0.08 -18.33
N GLU A 10 14.52 -1.39 -18.11
CA GLU A 10 13.32 -2.19 -18.36
C GLU A 10 12.18 -1.82 -17.41
N ILE A 11 12.48 -1.64 -16.12
CA ILE A 11 11.51 -1.16 -15.13
C ILE A 11 11.01 0.25 -15.49
N ALA A 12 11.90 1.20 -15.84
CA ALA A 12 11.51 2.56 -16.20
C ALA A 12 10.60 2.58 -17.44
N ARG A 13 10.87 1.73 -18.43
CA ARG A 13 10.05 1.58 -19.63
C ARG A 13 8.65 1.05 -19.31
N ALA A 14 8.57 -0.01 -18.50
CA ALA A 14 7.29 -0.57 -18.06
C ALA A 14 6.53 0.42 -17.15
N ALA A 15 7.23 1.12 -16.27
CA ALA A 15 6.68 2.13 -15.38
C ALA A 15 6.02 3.29 -16.13
N ALA A 16 6.57 3.72 -17.26
CA ALA A 16 5.99 4.79 -18.08
C ALA A 16 4.60 4.41 -18.64
N ILE A 17 4.38 3.14 -18.96
CA ILE A 17 3.07 2.64 -19.39
C ILE A 17 2.14 2.49 -18.19
N ALA A 18 2.63 1.90 -17.10
CA ALA A 18 1.85 1.71 -15.89
C ALA A 18 1.38 3.06 -15.29
N ALA A 19 2.20 4.12 -15.36
CA ALA A 19 1.85 5.46 -14.90
C ALA A 19 0.61 6.03 -15.61
N GLU A 20 0.43 5.75 -16.91
CA GLU A 20 -0.78 6.17 -17.63
C GLU A 20 -2.02 5.40 -17.15
N LEU A 21 -1.84 4.12 -16.80
CA LEU A 21 -2.93 3.32 -16.25
C LEU A 21 -3.36 3.83 -14.87
N LEU A 22 -2.43 4.35 -14.04
CA LEU A 22 -2.75 4.87 -12.72
C LEU A 22 -3.71 6.09 -12.75
N VAL A 23 -3.58 6.95 -13.76
CA VAL A 23 -4.41 8.15 -13.90
C VAL A 23 -5.61 7.96 -14.83
N LEU A 24 -5.77 6.76 -15.37
CA LEU A 24 -6.90 6.40 -16.21
C LEU A 24 -8.10 6.02 -15.35
N THR A 25 -9.27 6.63 -15.55
CA THR A 25 -10.52 6.06 -15.03
C THR A 25 -10.76 4.71 -15.70
N PRO A 26 -10.94 3.61 -14.94
CA PRO A 26 -11.15 2.29 -15.53
C PRO A 26 -12.34 2.29 -16.49
N PRO A 27 -12.23 1.66 -17.66
CA PRO A 27 -13.33 1.59 -18.63
C PRO A 27 -14.45 0.68 -18.12
N VAL A 28 -15.67 0.94 -18.57
CA VAL A 28 -16.78 0.00 -18.40
C VAL A 28 -16.61 -1.14 -19.40
N ILE A 29 -16.39 -2.36 -18.91
CA ILE A 29 -16.08 -3.53 -19.76
C ILE A 29 -17.30 -3.95 -20.61
N GLU A 30 -18.50 -3.99 -19.98
CA GLU A 30 -19.71 -4.48 -20.67
C GLU A 30 -20.21 -3.54 -21.77
N LYS A 31 -20.12 -2.23 -21.55
CA LYS A 31 -20.55 -1.20 -22.51
C LYS A 31 -19.58 -0.01 -22.46
N PRO A 32 -18.39 -0.16 -23.07
CA PRO A 32 -17.41 0.91 -23.07
C PRO A 32 -17.91 2.11 -23.86
N SER A 33 -17.74 3.31 -23.31
CA SER A 33 -18.02 4.55 -24.02
C SER A 33 -17.02 4.77 -25.16
N LYS A 34 -17.37 5.64 -26.12
CA LYS A 34 -16.43 6.04 -27.18
C LYS A 34 -15.14 6.65 -26.59
N GLU A 35 -15.25 7.37 -25.47
CA GLU A 35 -14.11 7.92 -24.74
C GLU A 35 -13.24 6.81 -24.15
N ASP A 36 -13.85 5.78 -23.55
CA ASP A 36 -13.12 4.63 -23.01
C ASP A 36 -12.38 3.86 -24.09
N LEU A 37 -13.04 3.59 -25.23
CA LEU A 37 -12.42 2.92 -26.38
C LEU A 37 -11.24 3.72 -26.93
N TRP A 38 -11.36 5.06 -27.01
CA TRP A 38 -10.30 5.92 -27.49
C TRP A 38 -9.09 5.93 -26.56
N LYS A 39 -9.32 5.94 -25.24
CA LYS A 39 -8.25 5.85 -24.22
C LYS A 39 -7.53 4.51 -24.28
N LEU A 40 -8.28 3.40 -24.37
CA LEU A 40 -7.71 2.06 -24.50
C LEU A 40 -6.91 1.92 -25.81
N LEU A 41 -7.42 2.47 -26.92
CA LEU A 41 -6.71 2.47 -28.20
C LEU A 41 -5.39 3.25 -28.12
N LYS A 42 -5.38 4.40 -27.42
CA LYS A 42 -4.16 5.20 -27.20
C LYS A 42 -3.11 4.42 -26.44
N ILE A 43 -3.51 3.74 -25.34
CA ILE A 43 -2.61 2.87 -24.56
C ILE A 43 -2.14 1.68 -25.40
N GLY A 44 -3.05 1.02 -26.10
CA GLY A 44 -2.73 -0.11 -26.99
C GLY A 44 -1.72 0.29 -28.08
N ARG A 45 -1.86 1.48 -28.68
CA ARG A 45 -0.87 2.02 -29.62
C ARG A 45 0.49 2.26 -28.99
N LYS A 46 0.56 2.76 -27.74
CA LYS A 46 1.82 2.92 -27.04
C LYS A 46 2.50 1.58 -26.79
N VAL A 47 1.74 0.60 -26.27
CA VAL A 47 2.26 -0.75 -26.02
C VAL A 47 2.76 -1.38 -27.34
N ARG A 48 1.99 -1.23 -28.43
CA ARG A 48 2.40 -1.70 -29.75
C ARG A 48 3.64 -0.96 -30.29
N GLY A 49 3.75 0.34 -29.97
CA GLY A 49 4.89 1.20 -30.37
C GLY A 49 6.21 0.83 -29.70
N LEU A 50 6.19 0.04 -28.62
CA LEU A 50 7.41 -0.52 -28.01
C LEU A 50 8.09 -1.53 -28.94
N GLY A 51 7.36 -2.13 -29.89
CA GLY A 51 7.83 -3.25 -30.67
C GLY A 51 7.31 -4.60 -30.18
N LYS A 52 7.40 -5.62 -31.04
CA LYS A 52 6.83 -6.94 -30.75
C LYS A 52 7.50 -7.62 -29.55
N LYS A 53 8.82 -7.49 -29.44
CA LYS A 53 9.60 -8.15 -28.38
C LYS A 53 9.21 -7.60 -27.00
N GLU A 54 9.27 -6.29 -26.85
CA GLU A 54 8.99 -5.59 -25.59
C GLU A 54 7.51 -5.73 -25.18
N MET A 55 6.59 -5.69 -26.13
CA MET A 55 5.18 -5.94 -25.87
C MET A 55 4.96 -7.36 -25.30
N MET A 56 5.57 -8.37 -25.88
CA MET A 56 5.47 -9.75 -25.41
C MET A 56 6.13 -9.94 -24.04
N GLN A 57 7.23 -9.23 -23.77
CA GLN A 57 7.85 -9.22 -22.45
C GLN A 57 6.92 -8.66 -21.36
N LEU A 58 6.25 -7.53 -21.62
CA LEU A 58 5.28 -6.95 -20.68
C LEU A 58 4.11 -7.89 -20.38
N ILE A 59 3.58 -8.55 -21.42
CA ILE A 59 2.49 -9.54 -21.27
C ILE A 59 2.96 -10.71 -20.41
N ARG A 60 4.20 -11.17 -20.62
CA ARG A 60 4.79 -12.28 -19.87
C ARG A 60 5.04 -11.89 -18.40
N TRP A 61 5.55 -10.68 -18.15
CA TRP A 61 5.87 -10.20 -16.79
C TRP A 61 4.62 -9.97 -15.93
N GLY A 62 3.46 -9.67 -16.52
CA GLY A 62 2.22 -9.46 -15.79
C GLY A 62 1.89 -10.59 -14.81
N PRO A 63 1.70 -11.82 -15.26
CA PRO A 63 1.39 -12.97 -14.41
C PRO A 63 2.63 -13.59 -13.71
N MET A 64 3.85 -13.19 -14.07
CA MET A 64 5.09 -13.82 -13.62
C MET A 64 5.32 -13.63 -12.11
N ALA A 65 5.93 -14.64 -11.48
CA ALA A 65 6.46 -14.52 -10.14
C ALA A 65 7.68 -13.58 -10.13
N VAL A 66 7.80 -12.73 -9.10
CA VAL A 66 8.91 -11.78 -9.03
C VAL A 66 10.26 -12.46 -8.80
N ALA A 67 10.27 -13.63 -8.19
CA ALA A 67 11.48 -14.44 -8.04
C ALA A 67 12.05 -14.85 -9.40
N ASP A 68 11.20 -15.33 -10.33
CA ASP A 68 11.61 -15.66 -11.69
C ASP A 68 12.07 -14.42 -12.46
N PHE A 69 11.33 -13.32 -12.32
CA PHE A 69 11.67 -12.05 -12.97
C PHE A 69 13.07 -11.56 -12.59
N VAL A 70 13.39 -11.50 -11.29
CA VAL A 70 14.72 -11.02 -10.85
C VAL A 70 15.84 -11.99 -11.19
N ALA A 71 15.54 -13.29 -11.30
CA ALA A 71 16.52 -14.32 -11.69
C ALA A 71 17.01 -14.16 -13.14
N GLU A 72 16.22 -13.53 -14.01
CA GLU A 72 16.64 -13.21 -15.39
C GLU A 72 17.76 -12.16 -15.44
N PHE A 73 17.91 -11.34 -14.39
CA PHE A 73 18.88 -10.24 -14.34
C PHE A 73 20.05 -10.48 -13.40
N PHE A 74 19.85 -11.20 -12.30
CA PHE A 74 20.83 -11.30 -11.22
C PHE A 74 21.14 -12.76 -10.85
N GLU A 75 22.39 -13.00 -10.49
CA GLU A 75 22.87 -14.27 -9.91
C GLU A 75 22.89 -14.17 -8.37
N THR A 76 23.23 -12.99 -7.82
CA THR A 76 23.35 -12.75 -6.39
C THR A 76 21.98 -12.74 -5.72
N ASP A 77 21.74 -13.67 -4.79
CA ASP A 77 20.45 -13.86 -4.14
C ASP A 77 20.03 -12.65 -3.29
N LEU A 78 20.98 -12.01 -2.60
CA LEU A 78 20.73 -10.77 -1.86
C LEU A 78 20.14 -9.66 -2.75
N LEU A 79 20.65 -9.48 -3.96
CA LEU A 79 20.14 -8.46 -4.89
C LEU A 79 18.79 -8.86 -5.48
N ARG A 80 18.59 -10.16 -5.76
CA ARG A 80 17.30 -10.72 -6.15
C ARG A 80 16.25 -10.40 -5.09
N ALA A 81 16.53 -10.71 -3.82
CA ALA A 81 15.60 -10.47 -2.71
C ALA A 81 15.27 -8.98 -2.51
N ALA A 82 16.27 -8.11 -2.57
CA ALA A 82 16.07 -6.67 -2.41
C ALA A 82 15.15 -6.07 -3.48
N VAL A 83 15.23 -6.54 -4.72
CA VAL A 83 14.33 -6.10 -5.80
C VAL A 83 12.97 -6.80 -5.70
N ALA A 84 12.95 -8.11 -5.45
CA ALA A 84 11.72 -8.90 -5.33
C ALA A 84 10.80 -8.40 -4.20
N ALA A 85 11.38 -7.90 -3.11
CA ALA A 85 10.64 -7.34 -1.98
C ALA A 85 9.63 -6.25 -2.40
N ARG A 86 9.89 -5.51 -3.46
CA ARG A 86 8.93 -4.53 -4.00
C ARG A 86 7.69 -5.16 -4.63
N GLY A 87 7.82 -6.36 -5.18
CA GLY A 87 6.70 -7.10 -5.76
C GLY A 87 5.76 -7.69 -4.71
N ILE A 88 6.23 -7.86 -3.48
CA ILE A 88 5.46 -8.46 -2.38
C ILE A 88 5.05 -7.47 -1.30
N PHE A 89 5.60 -6.25 -1.26
CA PHE A 89 5.38 -5.26 -0.20
C PHE A 89 3.89 -4.98 0.01
N GLY A 90 3.38 -5.19 1.23
CA GLY A 90 1.97 -4.99 1.59
C GLY A 90 0.98 -5.87 0.83
N ALA A 91 1.43 -6.94 0.20
CA ALA A 91 0.58 -7.92 -0.47
C ALA A 91 0.64 -9.26 0.26
N SER A 92 -0.45 -10.02 0.20
CA SER A 92 -0.51 -11.40 0.68
C SER A 92 0.02 -12.37 -0.39
N LEU A 93 1.25 -12.10 -0.85
CA LEU A 93 1.96 -12.84 -1.89
C LEU A 93 3.41 -13.05 -1.47
N GLY A 94 3.94 -14.23 -1.69
CA GLY A 94 5.37 -14.49 -1.61
C GLY A 94 6.09 -14.19 -2.93
N PRO A 95 7.43 -14.20 -2.96
CA PRO A 95 8.19 -13.94 -4.18
C PRO A 95 7.95 -14.96 -5.29
N TRP A 96 7.56 -16.20 -4.98
CA TRP A 96 7.18 -17.23 -5.96
C TRP A 96 5.70 -17.17 -6.35
N SER A 97 4.92 -16.25 -5.80
CA SER A 97 3.50 -16.11 -6.15
C SER A 97 3.33 -15.47 -7.52
N ALA A 98 2.45 -16.05 -8.34
CA ALA A 98 2.07 -15.48 -9.63
C ALA A 98 1.51 -14.05 -9.47
N GLY A 99 1.87 -13.15 -10.39
CA GLY A 99 1.41 -11.76 -10.38
C GLY A 99 2.20 -10.81 -9.47
N SER A 100 3.17 -11.30 -8.69
CA SER A 100 4.01 -10.44 -7.86
C SER A 100 4.89 -9.50 -8.69
N THR A 101 5.28 -9.88 -9.91
CA THR A 101 5.96 -8.97 -10.86
C THR A 101 5.05 -7.82 -11.29
N ALA A 102 3.75 -8.06 -11.53
CA ALA A 102 2.82 -6.97 -11.85
C ALA A 102 2.77 -5.91 -10.74
N LEU A 103 2.84 -6.32 -9.47
CA LEU A 103 2.87 -5.37 -8.34
C LEU A 103 4.17 -4.57 -8.29
N LEU A 104 5.32 -5.19 -8.60
CA LEU A 104 6.58 -4.47 -8.76
C LEU A 104 6.46 -3.38 -9.84
N LEU A 105 5.94 -3.73 -11.01
CA LEU A 105 5.76 -2.80 -12.13
C LEU A 105 4.73 -1.69 -11.81
N LEU A 106 3.66 -2.03 -11.10
CA LEU A 106 2.65 -1.06 -10.66
C LEU A 106 3.25 -0.04 -9.69
N ARG A 107 4.13 -0.48 -8.78
CA ARG A 107 4.86 0.42 -7.87
C ARG A 107 5.90 1.25 -8.58
N ALA A 108 6.57 0.66 -9.57
CA ALA A 108 7.53 1.37 -10.39
C ALA A 108 6.90 2.54 -11.16
N ALA A 109 5.58 2.55 -11.39
CA ALA A 109 4.87 3.66 -11.99
C ALA A 109 4.94 4.96 -11.17
N ALA A 110 5.05 4.85 -9.84
CA ALA A 110 5.22 5.99 -8.93
C ALA A 110 6.71 6.22 -8.57
N ASP A 111 7.52 5.16 -8.61
CA ASP A 111 8.95 5.19 -8.28
C ASP A 111 9.71 4.15 -9.11
N PRO A 112 10.35 4.54 -10.21
CA PRO A 112 10.95 3.62 -11.19
C PRO A 112 12.27 2.98 -10.74
N HIS A 113 12.78 3.26 -9.53
CA HIS A 113 14.02 2.66 -9.06
C HIS A 113 13.82 1.17 -8.72
N PRO A 114 14.72 0.26 -9.12
CA PRO A 114 14.56 -1.18 -8.90
C PRO A 114 14.36 -1.57 -7.44
N VAL A 115 15.11 -0.98 -6.52
CA VAL A 115 15.01 -1.23 -5.08
C VAL A 115 14.11 -0.21 -4.35
N GLY A 116 13.52 0.73 -5.05
CA GLY A 116 12.77 1.85 -4.48
C GLY A 116 13.65 3.00 -4.03
N ASN A 117 13.04 4.17 -3.93
CA ASN A 117 13.65 5.40 -3.45
C ASN A 117 13.13 5.72 -2.05
N SER A 118 13.85 6.56 -1.32
CA SER A 118 13.44 7.06 -0.01
C SER A 118 13.32 8.58 -0.08
N ALA A 119 12.08 9.06 -0.21
CA ALA A 119 11.76 10.48 -0.13
C ALA A 119 10.88 10.72 1.10
N TYR A 120 11.31 11.61 1.96
CA TYR A 120 10.59 11.96 3.17
C TYR A 120 10.22 13.45 3.15
N PRO A 121 8.96 13.82 3.38
CA PRO A 121 8.61 15.23 3.55
C PRO A 121 9.28 15.78 4.82
N ARG A 122 9.83 16.97 4.75
CA ARG A 122 10.38 17.66 5.92
C ARG A 122 9.28 17.90 6.95
N GLY A 123 9.53 17.56 8.20
CA GLY A 123 8.53 17.54 9.27
C GLY A 123 7.71 16.24 9.33
N GLY A 124 8.10 15.22 8.54
CA GLY A 124 7.45 13.91 8.50
C GLY A 124 6.18 13.86 7.64
N MET A 125 5.52 12.72 7.64
CA MET A 125 4.30 12.50 6.84
C MET A 125 3.13 13.41 7.28
N GLY A 126 3.11 13.84 8.55
CA GLY A 126 2.14 14.81 9.05
C GLY A 126 2.22 16.16 8.34
N ALA A 127 3.41 16.61 7.96
CA ALA A 127 3.59 17.84 7.20
C ALA A 127 2.95 17.76 5.80
N LEU A 128 3.04 16.60 5.14
CA LEU A 128 2.38 16.37 3.85
C LEU A 128 0.86 16.48 3.99
N THR A 129 0.27 15.79 4.97
CA THR A 129 -1.18 15.83 5.19
C THR A 129 -1.67 17.19 5.64
N ALA A 130 -0.88 17.94 6.45
CA ALA A 130 -1.18 19.30 6.82
C ALA A 130 -1.17 20.26 5.61
N ALA A 131 -0.21 20.13 4.70
CA ALA A 131 -0.16 20.90 3.47
C ALA A 131 -1.37 20.62 2.55
N MET A 132 -1.77 19.35 2.43
CA MET A 132 -2.99 18.97 1.69
C MET A 132 -4.26 19.55 2.33
N ALA A 133 -4.36 19.50 3.66
CA ALA A 133 -5.48 20.08 4.39
C ALA A 133 -5.55 21.61 4.23
N ALA A 134 -4.40 22.30 4.24
CA ALA A 134 -4.34 23.73 4.00
C ALA A 134 -4.83 24.08 2.60
N ALA A 135 -4.35 23.37 1.57
CA ALA A 135 -4.81 23.57 0.19
C ALA A 135 -6.32 23.30 0.01
N ALA A 136 -6.86 22.27 0.69
CA ALA A 136 -8.29 22.00 0.66
C ALA A 136 -9.12 23.14 1.31
N LYS A 137 -8.66 23.68 2.45
CA LYS A 137 -9.30 24.82 3.11
C LYS A 137 -9.27 26.09 2.23
N GLU A 138 -8.12 26.34 1.61
CA GLU A 138 -7.97 27.46 0.67
C GLU A 138 -8.93 27.34 -0.53
N ALA A 139 -9.19 26.11 -0.96
CA ALA A 139 -10.20 25.81 -1.98
C ALA A 139 -11.66 25.82 -1.44
N GLY A 140 -11.89 26.21 -0.19
CA GLY A 140 -13.22 26.36 0.40
C GLY A 140 -13.76 25.11 1.11
N ALA A 141 -12.94 24.08 1.34
CA ALA A 141 -13.38 22.90 2.08
C ALA A 141 -13.38 23.15 3.59
N GLU A 142 -14.47 22.79 4.27
CA GLU A 142 -14.52 22.70 5.72
C GLU A 142 -13.94 21.34 6.17
N ILE A 143 -12.99 21.37 7.12
CA ILE A 143 -12.40 20.16 7.69
C ILE A 143 -12.78 20.07 9.16
N ARG A 144 -13.52 19.02 9.52
CA ARG A 144 -13.92 18.69 10.89
C ARG A 144 -13.15 17.45 11.37
N THR A 145 -12.41 17.58 12.46
CA THR A 145 -11.78 16.48 13.18
C THR A 145 -12.62 16.08 14.40
N GLY A 146 -12.43 14.85 14.90
CA GLY A 146 -13.26 14.33 15.99
C GLY A 146 -14.71 14.10 15.62
N ALA A 147 -15.03 14.08 14.33
CA ALA A 147 -16.37 13.89 13.77
C ALA A 147 -16.47 12.47 13.15
N GLU A 148 -16.55 11.46 14.00
CA GLU A 148 -16.66 10.06 13.56
C GLU A 148 -18.01 9.83 12.88
N VAL A 149 -17.99 9.39 11.61
CA VAL A 149 -19.19 8.97 10.89
C VAL A 149 -19.57 7.57 11.34
N ALA A 150 -20.77 7.42 11.91
CA ALA A 150 -21.32 6.14 12.35
C ALA A 150 -22.19 5.49 11.28
N GLN A 151 -22.90 6.28 10.46
CA GLN A 151 -23.81 5.75 9.45
C GLN A 151 -23.93 6.67 8.21
N ILE A 152 -24.10 6.05 7.04
CA ILE A 152 -24.50 6.71 5.80
C ILE A 152 -26.01 6.63 5.67
N LEU A 153 -26.67 7.79 5.60
CA LEU A 153 -28.14 7.91 5.55
C LEU A 153 -28.62 7.76 4.10
N VAL A 154 -29.60 6.87 3.88
CA VAL A 154 -30.17 6.58 2.56
C VAL A 154 -31.70 6.68 2.60
N LYS A 155 -32.28 7.36 1.61
CA LYS A 155 -33.73 7.43 1.41
C LYS A 155 -34.04 7.23 -0.08
N HIS A 156 -35.01 6.36 -0.39
CA HIS A 156 -35.41 6.05 -1.77
C HIS A 156 -34.21 5.68 -2.72
N GLY A 157 -33.25 4.91 -2.20
CA GLY A 157 -32.11 4.44 -2.99
C GLY A 157 -31.01 5.50 -3.26
N ALA A 158 -31.10 6.68 -2.65
CA ALA A 158 -30.11 7.74 -2.75
C ALA A 158 -29.60 8.17 -1.38
N VAL A 159 -28.33 8.56 -1.30
CA VAL A 159 -27.76 9.15 -0.10
C VAL A 159 -28.43 10.48 0.23
N THR A 160 -28.70 10.72 1.50
CA THR A 160 -29.23 12.01 2.03
C THR A 160 -28.25 12.73 2.95
N GLY A 161 -27.23 12.04 3.44
CA GLY A 161 -26.24 12.59 4.36
C GLY A 161 -25.51 11.49 5.14
N VAL A 162 -24.96 11.89 6.28
CA VAL A 162 -24.31 11.00 7.24
C VAL A 162 -24.77 11.32 8.66
N ALA A 163 -24.78 10.31 9.54
CA ALA A 163 -24.92 10.48 10.97
C ALA A 163 -23.57 10.27 11.66
N LEU A 164 -23.23 11.17 12.56
CA LEU A 164 -22.03 11.08 13.40
C LEU A 164 -22.30 10.21 14.63
N ALA A 165 -21.24 9.68 15.23
CA ALA A 165 -21.31 8.96 16.50
C ALA A 165 -21.86 9.81 17.66
N SER A 166 -21.80 11.14 17.55
CA SER A 166 -22.42 12.10 18.48
C SER A 166 -23.94 12.17 18.37
N GLY A 167 -24.55 11.58 17.33
CA GLY A 167 -25.98 11.71 16.99
C GLY A 167 -26.30 12.90 16.07
N GLU A 168 -25.34 13.75 15.72
CA GLU A 168 -25.52 14.81 14.73
C GLU A 168 -25.73 14.24 13.33
N GLU A 169 -26.75 14.70 12.61
CA GLU A 169 -26.94 14.37 11.21
C GLU A 169 -26.48 15.52 10.29
N ILE A 170 -25.70 15.21 9.29
CA ILE A 170 -25.22 16.17 8.29
C ILE A 170 -25.86 15.83 6.95
N ALA A 171 -26.77 16.68 6.49
CA ALA A 171 -27.40 16.52 5.17
C ALA A 171 -26.40 16.84 4.05
N ALA A 172 -26.40 16.00 3.00
CA ALA A 172 -25.52 16.18 1.85
C ALA A 172 -26.17 15.69 0.56
N LYS A 173 -25.87 16.35 -0.57
CA LYS A 173 -26.30 15.92 -1.91
C LYS A 173 -25.58 14.66 -2.39
N ALA A 174 -24.37 14.44 -1.90
CA ALA A 174 -23.55 13.26 -2.19
C ALA A 174 -22.63 12.97 -1.01
N VAL A 175 -22.28 11.70 -0.81
CA VAL A 175 -21.28 11.25 0.16
C VAL A 175 -20.14 10.57 -0.60
N ILE A 176 -18.91 10.96 -0.30
CA ILE A 176 -17.70 10.43 -0.90
C ILE A 176 -16.85 9.84 0.22
N SER A 177 -16.78 8.51 0.29
CA SER A 177 -16.06 7.81 1.34
C SER A 177 -14.60 7.58 0.98
N GLY A 178 -13.71 8.05 1.84
CA GLY A 178 -12.27 7.72 1.82
C GLY A 178 -11.93 6.46 2.62
N ALA A 179 -12.88 5.91 3.40
CA ALA A 179 -12.69 4.64 4.08
C ALA A 179 -12.61 3.47 3.09
N ASP A 180 -12.12 2.31 3.55
CA ASP A 180 -12.06 1.14 2.67
C ASP A 180 -13.46 0.67 2.23
N PRO A 181 -13.55 -0.07 1.11
CA PRO A 181 -14.84 -0.49 0.54
C PRO A 181 -15.68 -1.35 1.49
N ARG A 182 -15.05 -2.25 2.28
CA ARG A 182 -15.79 -3.10 3.23
C ARG A 182 -16.37 -2.27 4.36
N ARG A 183 -15.55 -1.38 4.97
CA ARG A 183 -16.00 -0.47 6.02
C ARG A 183 -17.13 0.42 5.52
N THR A 184 -17.00 0.99 4.33
CA THR A 184 -18.02 1.87 3.77
C THR A 184 -19.32 1.13 3.49
N LEU A 185 -19.26 0.01 2.78
CA LEU A 185 -20.43 -0.65 2.19
C LEU A 185 -21.07 -1.72 3.07
N LEU A 186 -20.34 -2.25 4.05
CA LEU A 186 -20.83 -3.27 4.98
C LEU A 186 -20.82 -2.81 6.45
N GLY A 187 -20.17 -1.70 6.75
CA GLY A 187 -20.07 -1.16 8.12
C GLY A 187 -20.84 0.16 8.30
N LEU A 188 -20.61 1.16 7.41
CA LEU A 188 -21.24 2.47 7.53
C LEU A 188 -22.58 2.55 6.78
N LEU A 189 -22.78 1.75 5.75
CA LEU A 189 -24.02 1.63 5.01
C LEU A 189 -24.79 0.40 5.48
N ASP A 190 -26.12 0.53 5.66
CA ASP A 190 -26.95 -0.66 5.88
C ASP A 190 -27.01 -1.50 4.59
N PRO A 191 -26.56 -2.77 4.65
CA PRO A 191 -26.52 -3.65 3.48
C PRO A 191 -27.88 -3.89 2.79
N VAL A 192 -29.00 -3.59 3.46
CA VAL A 192 -30.35 -3.65 2.86
C VAL A 192 -30.49 -2.76 1.61
N HIS A 193 -29.69 -1.70 1.50
CA HIS A 193 -29.66 -0.80 0.35
C HIS A 193 -28.81 -1.32 -0.83
N LEU A 194 -28.17 -2.49 -0.70
CA LEU A 194 -27.32 -3.09 -1.70
C LEU A 194 -27.96 -4.34 -2.32
N PRO A 195 -27.77 -4.59 -3.63
CA PRO A 195 -28.18 -5.85 -4.24
C PRO A 195 -27.51 -7.04 -3.52
N PRO A 196 -28.23 -8.14 -3.22
CA PRO A 196 -27.64 -9.29 -2.51
C PRO A 196 -26.38 -9.86 -3.19
N SER A 197 -26.36 -9.92 -4.53
CA SER A 197 -25.21 -10.38 -5.29
C SER A 197 -23.98 -9.45 -5.16
N PHE A 198 -24.20 -8.16 -4.93
CA PHE A 198 -23.14 -7.20 -4.64
C PHE A 198 -22.58 -7.41 -3.24
N VAL A 199 -23.44 -7.62 -2.25
CA VAL A 199 -23.03 -7.91 -0.85
C VAL A 199 -22.13 -9.15 -0.80
N VAL A 200 -22.53 -10.24 -1.47
CA VAL A 200 -21.73 -11.47 -1.55
C VAL A 200 -20.35 -11.21 -2.16
N LYS A 201 -20.28 -10.45 -3.26
CA LYS A 201 -19.00 -10.06 -3.87
C LYS A 201 -18.15 -9.20 -2.95
N MET A 202 -18.76 -8.27 -2.21
CA MET A 202 -18.05 -7.39 -1.28
C MET A 202 -17.54 -8.16 -0.04
N LEU A 203 -18.27 -9.16 0.44
CA LEU A 203 -17.80 -10.06 1.49
C LEU A 203 -16.55 -10.84 1.05
N ASN A 204 -16.44 -11.18 -0.24
CA ASN A 204 -15.29 -11.87 -0.82
C ASN A 204 -14.13 -10.92 -1.21
N PHE A 205 -14.33 -9.61 -1.11
CA PHE A 205 -13.24 -8.64 -1.32
C PHE A 205 -12.17 -8.83 -0.24
N ARG A 206 -10.97 -9.24 -0.65
CA ARG A 206 -9.89 -9.57 0.28
C ARG A 206 -9.25 -8.30 0.82
N SER A 207 -9.15 -8.22 2.14
CA SER A 207 -8.53 -7.11 2.87
C SER A 207 -7.72 -7.58 4.08
N ASN A 208 -7.24 -8.84 4.08
CA ASN A 208 -6.42 -9.34 5.18
C ASN A 208 -5.06 -8.67 5.15
N GLY A 209 -4.75 -7.89 6.18
CA GLY A 209 -3.46 -7.27 6.38
C GLY A 209 -2.38 -8.31 6.69
N VAL A 210 -1.19 -8.03 6.22
CA VAL A 210 0.00 -8.89 6.40
C VAL A 210 1.19 -8.10 6.92
N ALA A 211 0.93 -6.93 7.52
CA ALA A 211 1.99 -6.03 7.95
C ALA A 211 1.84 -5.63 9.40
N ALA A 212 2.96 -5.60 10.11
CA ALA A 212 3.08 -4.92 11.39
C ALA A 212 4.02 -3.72 11.27
N LYS A 213 3.81 -2.72 12.12
CA LYS A 213 4.59 -1.49 12.15
C LYS A 213 5.23 -1.32 13.52
N ILE A 214 6.55 -1.22 13.55
CA ILE A 214 7.30 -0.99 14.76
C ILE A 214 8.03 0.35 14.64
N ASN A 215 7.74 1.27 15.53
CA ASN A 215 8.42 2.55 15.64
C ASN A 215 9.31 2.53 16.87
N VAL A 216 10.58 2.93 16.72
CA VAL A 216 11.57 2.87 17.77
C VAL A 216 12.19 4.25 17.98
N ALA A 217 12.17 4.72 19.22
CA ALA A 217 12.99 5.86 19.65
C ALA A 217 14.36 5.34 20.05
N LEU A 218 15.43 5.96 19.52
CA LEU A 218 16.80 5.54 19.70
C LEU A 218 17.63 6.59 20.42
N ASP A 219 18.49 6.13 21.32
CA ASP A 219 19.48 6.95 22.01
C ASP A 219 20.63 7.39 21.08
N ALA A 220 21.02 6.52 20.14
CA ALA A 220 22.00 6.77 19.09
C ALA A 220 21.72 5.88 17.90
N LEU A 221 22.41 6.12 16.76
CA LEU A 221 22.32 5.26 15.58
C LEU A 221 22.89 3.87 15.87
N PRO A 222 22.22 2.78 15.45
CA PRO A 222 22.75 1.43 15.56
C PRO A 222 23.90 1.22 14.58
N THR A 223 24.86 0.39 14.97
CA THR A 223 26.05 0.07 14.18
C THR A 223 25.84 -1.21 13.39
N PHE A 224 25.40 -1.06 12.12
CA PHE A 224 25.25 -2.19 11.23
C PHE A 224 26.62 -2.77 10.84
N THR A 225 26.79 -4.08 11.01
CA THR A 225 28.07 -4.79 10.75
C THR A 225 28.53 -4.65 9.30
N ALA A 226 27.59 -4.62 8.35
CA ALA A 226 27.85 -4.42 6.93
C ALA A 226 28.45 -3.04 6.58
N LEU A 227 28.28 -2.04 7.45
CA LEU A 227 28.74 -0.66 7.21
C LEU A 227 30.02 -0.31 7.99
N ARG A 228 30.56 -1.20 8.79
CA ARG A 228 31.76 -0.92 9.63
C ARG A 228 33.00 -0.50 8.84
N GLN A 229 33.09 -0.91 7.59
CA GLN A 229 34.22 -0.56 6.71
C GLN A 229 33.91 0.56 5.72
N SER A 230 32.71 1.13 5.78
CA SER A 230 32.29 2.21 4.88
C SER A 230 32.65 3.56 5.47
N SER A 231 33.32 4.40 4.70
CA SER A 231 33.56 5.81 5.05
C SER A 231 32.27 6.63 5.16
N ASP A 232 31.19 6.14 4.52
CA ASP A 232 29.90 6.82 4.40
C ASP A 232 28.81 6.22 5.31
N GLY A 233 29.17 5.55 6.40
CA GLY A 233 28.27 4.76 7.25
C GLY A 233 26.96 5.45 7.61
N ASN A 234 26.98 6.71 8.07
CA ASN A 234 25.78 7.44 8.43
C ASN A 234 24.94 7.84 7.20
N THR A 235 25.56 8.17 6.08
CA THR A 235 24.87 8.50 4.83
C THR A 235 24.16 7.26 4.26
N ALA A 236 24.77 6.09 4.37
CA ALA A 236 24.15 4.83 3.96
C ALA A 236 22.91 4.49 4.79
N LEU A 237 22.85 4.86 6.07
CA LEU A 237 21.68 4.68 6.93
C LEU A 237 20.53 5.65 6.61
N ALA A 238 20.76 6.72 5.85
CA ALA A 238 19.71 7.61 5.38
C ALA A 238 18.80 6.97 4.32
N GLY A 239 19.25 5.88 3.69
CA GLY A 239 18.48 5.09 2.76
C GLY A 239 17.53 4.09 3.43
N ARG A 240 17.03 3.16 2.64
CA ARG A 240 16.24 2.01 3.15
C ARG A 240 17.19 0.88 3.52
N ILE A 241 16.94 0.28 4.67
CA ILE A 241 17.65 -0.88 5.16
C ILE A 241 16.72 -2.08 4.97
N HIS A 242 17.15 -3.03 4.14
CA HIS A 242 16.43 -4.25 3.84
C HIS A 242 17.04 -5.42 4.60
N ILE A 243 16.24 -6.12 5.41
CA ILE A 243 16.60 -7.39 6.05
C ILE A 243 15.72 -8.47 5.44
N GLY A 244 16.32 -9.24 4.57
CA GLY A 244 15.71 -10.31 3.78
C GLY A 244 16.78 -10.84 2.81
N PRO A 245 17.74 -11.68 3.29
CA PRO A 245 18.98 -11.95 2.59
C PRO A 245 18.83 -12.80 1.32
N GLY A 246 17.67 -13.41 1.10
CA GLY A 246 17.44 -14.29 -0.05
C GLY A 246 15.98 -14.45 -0.40
N ILE A 247 15.72 -14.98 -1.59
CA ILE A 247 14.34 -15.24 -2.08
C ILE A 247 13.63 -16.25 -1.18
N ASP A 248 14.30 -17.34 -0.82
CA ASP A 248 13.71 -18.37 0.04
C ASP A 248 13.45 -17.86 1.46
N TYR A 249 14.28 -16.94 1.97
CA TYR A 249 14.00 -16.27 3.25
C TYR A 249 12.67 -15.50 3.21
N LEU A 250 12.42 -14.77 2.13
CA LEU A 250 11.17 -14.04 1.94
C LEU A 250 9.98 -14.99 1.77
N GLU A 251 10.16 -16.10 1.06
CA GLU A 251 9.11 -17.10 0.86
C GLU A 251 8.75 -17.83 2.15
N HIS A 252 9.73 -18.24 2.96
CA HIS A 252 9.46 -18.86 4.26
C HIS A 252 8.71 -17.93 5.21
N ALA A 253 9.06 -16.63 5.21
CA ALA A 253 8.30 -15.65 5.99
C ALA A 253 6.83 -15.53 5.51
N PHE A 254 6.59 -15.65 4.20
CA PHE A 254 5.23 -15.70 3.64
C PHE A 254 4.52 -17.00 4.01
N ASP A 255 5.21 -18.14 3.93
CA ASP A 255 4.65 -19.45 4.29
C ASP A 255 4.13 -19.45 5.73
N ASP A 256 4.93 -18.98 6.69
CA ASP A 256 4.49 -18.85 8.09
C ASP A 256 3.16 -18.06 8.17
N SER A 257 3.04 -16.96 7.45
CA SER A 257 1.86 -16.10 7.49
C SER A 257 0.60 -16.75 6.90
N LYS A 258 0.75 -17.63 5.90
CA LYS A 258 -0.37 -18.41 5.34
C LYS A 258 -1.01 -19.32 6.37
N TYR A 259 -0.23 -19.80 7.32
CA TYR A 259 -0.71 -20.66 8.41
C TYR A 259 -1.08 -19.89 9.68
N GLY A 260 -1.11 -18.57 9.61
CA GLY A 260 -1.51 -17.70 10.72
C GLY A 260 -0.42 -17.52 11.78
N GLU A 261 0.83 -17.64 11.39
CA GLU A 261 1.99 -17.41 12.25
C GLU A 261 2.84 -16.27 11.67
N PHE A 262 3.46 -15.44 12.50
CA PHE A 262 4.50 -14.53 12.02
C PHE A 262 5.85 -15.21 12.07
N SER A 263 6.69 -14.95 11.06
CA SER A 263 7.97 -15.63 10.94
C SER A 263 8.92 -15.28 12.08
N ARG A 264 9.70 -16.26 12.52
CA ARG A 264 10.84 -16.06 13.44
C ARG A 264 12.03 -15.39 12.75
N ALA A 265 12.02 -15.36 11.42
CA ALA A 265 12.97 -14.68 10.56
C ALA A 265 12.23 -13.75 9.58
N PRO A 266 11.63 -12.63 10.09
CA PRO A 266 10.74 -11.79 9.30
C PRO A 266 11.49 -10.94 8.27
N TYR A 267 10.85 -10.69 7.14
CA TYR A 267 11.28 -9.63 6.24
C TYR A 267 11.00 -8.26 6.88
N LEU A 268 12.04 -7.43 6.99
CA LEU A 268 11.97 -6.08 7.53
C LEU A 268 12.42 -5.04 6.52
N ASP A 269 11.63 -3.98 6.39
CA ASP A 269 11.96 -2.78 5.65
C ASP A 269 12.07 -1.62 6.64
N ILE A 270 13.28 -1.06 6.78
CA ILE A 270 13.63 -0.14 7.84
C ILE A 270 14.06 1.20 7.27
N SER A 271 13.68 2.27 7.92
CA SER A 271 14.16 3.62 7.65
C SER A 271 14.45 4.38 8.93
N ILE A 272 15.40 5.31 8.87
CA ILE A 272 15.77 6.21 9.99
C ILE A 272 15.63 7.65 9.51
N PRO A 273 14.39 8.17 9.37
CA PRO A 273 14.13 9.45 8.73
C PRO A 273 14.76 10.64 9.45
N SER A 274 15.05 10.51 10.75
CA SER A 274 15.74 11.54 11.54
C SER A 274 17.20 11.79 11.13
N ILE A 275 17.78 10.97 10.25
CA ILE A 275 19.10 11.24 9.66
C ILE A 275 18.99 12.36 8.61
N LEU A 276 17.89 12.37 7.85
CA LEU A 276 17.62 13.37 6.82
C LEU A 276 16.90 14.59 7.37
N ASP A 277 16.10 14.42 8.43
CA ASP A 277 15.30 15.47 9.04
C ASP A 277 15.45 15.42 10.58
N ASN A 278 16.34 16.24 11.10
CA ASN A 278 16.64 16.34 12.51
C ASN A 278 15.47 16.92 13.36
N SER A 279 14.43 17.45 12.73
CA SER A 279 13.24 17.94 13.44
C SER A 279 12.37 16.79 13.99
N LEU A 280 12.60 15.55 13.53
CA LEU A 280 11.82 14.37 13.92
C LEU A 280 12.28 13.74 15.25
N ALA A 281 13.41 14.18 15.80
CA ALA A 281 13.94 13.69 17.06
C ALA A 281 14.67 14.80 17.83
N ARG A 282 14.87 14.61 19.14
CA ARG A 282 15.72 15.51 19.93
C ARG A 282 17.19 15.41 19.47
N ALA A 283 17.98 16.43 19.73
CA ALA A 283 19.39 16.46 19.37
C ALA A 283 20.12 15.19 19.89
N GLY A 284 20.85 14.53 19.00
CA GLY A 284 21.58 13.28 19.28
C GLY A 284 20.70 12.03 19.40
N LYS A 285 19.38 12.16 19.27
CA LYS A 285 18.44 11.02 19.27
C LYS A 285 17.90 10.77 17.88
N HIS A 286 17.37 9.57 17.66
CA HIS A 286 16.85 9.17 16.37
C HIS A 286 15.51 8.44 16.48
N VAL A 287 14.79 8.40 15.38
CA VAL A 287 13.59 7.58 15.21
C VAL A 287 13.82 6.58 14.09
N MET A 288 13.53 5.32 14.38
CA MET A 288 13.58 4.23 13.41
C MET A 288 12.17 3.72 13.16
N SER A 289 11.85 3.53 11.91
CA SER A 289 10.56 3.09 11.42
C SER A 289 10.75 1.74 10.73
N ILE A 290 10.24 0.68 11.34
CA ILE A 290 10.36 -0.70 10.85
C ILE A 290 9.00 -1.14 10.35
N TYR A 291 8.94 -1.55 9.08
CA TYR A 291 7.84 -2.26 8.49
C TYR A 291 8.20 -3.74 8.47
N MET A 292 7.39 -4.56 9.13
CA MET A 292 7.49 -6.00 9.09
C MET A 292 6.44 -6.55 8.13
N GLN A 293 6.87 -7.22 7.09
CA GLN A 293 6.00 -7.95 6.18
C GLN A 293 5.70 -9.35 6.75
N PHE A 294 4.50 -9.84 6.47
CA PHE A 294 4.01 -11.16 6.83
C PHE A 294 3.70 -11.35 8.33
N ALA A 295 3.10 -10.31 8.93
CA ALA A 295 2.36 -10.43 10.18
C ALA A 295 0.87 -10.67 9.84
N PRO A 296 0.30 -11.87 10.00
CA PRO A 296 -1.05 -12.18 9.55
C PRO A 296 -2.09 -11.47 10.41
N TYR A 297 -3.17 -10.96 9.80
CA TYR A 297 -4.27 -10.34 10.55
C TYR A 297 -4.90 -11.32 11.56
N LYS A 298 -5.14 -12.56 11.13
CA LYS A 298 -5.70 -13.60 11.96
C LYS A 298 -4.62 -14.62 12.35
N LEU A 299 -4.33 -14.71 13.64
CA LEU A 299 -3.40 -15.70 14.17
C LEU A 299 -4.03 -17.09 14.21
N ARG A 300 -3.22 -18.13 14.05
CA ARG A 300 -3.59 -19.54 14.19
C ARG A 300 -3.99 -19.88 15.62
N SER A 301 -3.29 -19.30 16.60
CA SER A 301 -3.52 -19.50 18.02
C SER A 301 -3.30 -18.23 18.80
N GLY A 302 -4.11 -18.02 19.87
CA GLY A 302 -4.06 -16.79 20.67
C GLY A 302 -4.59 -15.57 19.92
N ASP A 303 -4.25 -14.41 20.43
CA ASP A 303 -4.60 -13.11 19.88
C ASP A 303 -3.39 -12.15 19.84
N TRP A 304 -3.55 -11.02 19.16
CA TRP A 304 -2.49 -10.02 19.05
C TRP A 304 -2.18 -9.31 20.37
N ALA A 305 -3.10 -9.28 21.34
CA ALA A 305 -2.82 -8.73 22.66
C ALA A 305 -1.76 -9.56 23.37
N GLN A 306 -1.83 -10.89 23.25
CA GLN A 306 -0.87 -11.84 23.82
C GLN A 306 0.44 -11.92 23.02
N GLN A 307 0.38 -11.78 21.68
CA GLN A 307 1.53 -12.00 20.78
C GLN A 307 2.32 -10.73 20.44
N ARG A 308 1.83 -9.54 20.82
CA ARG A 308 2.46 -8.24 20.52
C ARG A 308 3.92 -8.16 20.98
N ASP A 309 4.18 -8.57 22.22
CA ASP A 309 5.53 -8.52 22.78
C ASP A 309 6.45 -9.54 22.12
N ALA A 310 5.97 -10.73 21.83
CA ALA A 310 6.72 -11.75 21.08
C ALA A 310 7.08 -11.27 19.67
N LEU A 311 6.16 -10.57 19.00
CA LEU A 311 6.42 -9.94 17.69
C LEU A 311 7.51 -8.88 17.81
N ARG A 312 7.41 -7.95 18.79
CA ARG A 312 8.41 -6.92 19.06
C ARG A 312 9.79 -7.54 19.29
N ASP A 313 9.87 -8.52 20.16
CA ASP A 313 11.12 -9.17 20.54
C ASP A 313 11.75 -9.92 19.37
N THR A 314 10.93 -10.54 18.51
CA THR A 314 11.38 -11.16 17.25
C THR A 314 12.00 -10.12 16.31
N VAL A 315 11.35 -8.97 16.14
CA VAL A 315 11.89 -7.89 15.30
C VAL A 315 13.18 -7.32 15.88
N VAL A 316 13.23 -7.05 17.19
CA VAL A 316 14.44 -6.56 17.86
C VAL A 316 15.58 -7.55 17.71
N LYS A 317 15.34 -8.84 17.93
CA LYS A 317 16.33 -9.92 17.76
C LYS A 317 16.81 -10.02 16.31
N THR A 318 15.91 -9.87 15.34
CA THR A 318 16.28 -9.91 13.92
C THR A 318 17.20 -8.75 13.55
N VAL A 319 16.87 -7.52 13.98
CA VAL A 319 17.75 -6.36 13.73
C VAL A 319 19.09 -6.52 14.44
N ALA A 320 19.12 -7.07 15.67
CA ALA A 320 20.34 -7.29 16.44
C ALA A 320 21.33 -8.27 15.77
N GLN A 321 20.88 -9.17 14.90
CA GLN A 321 21.76 -10.03 14.10
C GLN A 321 22.66 -9.21 13.16
N TYR A 322 22.19 -8.06 12.69
CA TYR A 322 22.87 -7.16 11.75
C TYR A 322 23.46 -5.92 12.43
N ALA A 323 22.92 -5.53 13.59
CA ALA A 323 23.36 -4.41 14.42
C ALA A 323 23.34 -4.84 15.91
N PRO A 324 24.39 -5.52 16.40
CA PRO A 324 24.39 -6.13 17.75
C PRO A 324 24.17 -5.15 18.91
N ASP A 325 24.48 -3.88 18.72
CA ASP A 325 24.29 -2.81 19.70
C ASP A 325 22.87 -2.18 19.69
N PHE A 326 22.02 -2.58 18.74
CA PHE A 326 20.68 -2.02 18.58
C PHE A 326 19.80 -2.14 19.84
N PRO A 327 19.72 -3.31 20.54
CA PRO A 327 18.88 -3.43 21.73
C PRO A 327 19.24 -2.44 22.85
N ALA A 328 20.55 -2.16 23.03
CA ALA A 328 21.05 -1.25 24.05
C ALA A 328 20.78 0.23 23.73
N LYS A 329 20.41 0.54 22.47
CA LYS A 329 20.10 1.92 22.03
C LYS A 329 18.62 2.22 22.01
N ILE A 330 17.75 1.29 22.36
CA ILE A 330 16.30 1.46 22.38
C ILE A 330 15.89 2.27 23.61
N LEU A 331 15.24 3.40 23.38
CA LEU A 331 14.62 4.21 24.44
C LEU A 331 13.14 3.85 24.64
N ALA A 332 12.42 3.63 23.54
CA ALA A 332 11.02 3.25 23.55
C ALA A 332 10.64 2.55 22.25
N VAL A 333 9.63 1.68 22.31
CA VAL A 333 9.09 0.96 21.16
C VAL A 333 7.57 1.09 21.14
N GLN A 334 7.02 1.42 19.98
CA GLN A 334 5.60 1.30 19.68
C GLN A 334 5.41 0.18 18.67
N THR A 335 4.60 -0.81 19.00
CA THR A 335 4.26 -1.93 18.10
C THR A 335 2.81 -1.82 17.70
N LEU A 336 2.56 -1.72 16.40
CA LEU A 336 1.23 -1.73 15.80
C LEU A 336 1.07 -3.05 15.04
N THR A 337 0.19 -3.89 15.54
CA THR A 337 -0.20 -5.16 14.91
C THR A 337 -1.21 -4.91 13.78
N PRO A 338 -1.51 -5.88 12.90
CA PRO A 338 -2.60 -5.73 11.93
C PRO A 338 -3.95 -5.41 12.59
N GLN A 339 -4.23 -5.93 13.77
CA GLN A 339 -5.45 -5.63 14.51
C GLN A 339 -5.47 -4.18 15.04
N ASP A 340 -4.33 -3.63 15.44
CA ASP A 340 -4.23 -2.21 15.82
C ASP A 340 -4.46 -1.29 14.62
N LEU A 341 -4.01 -1.68 13.43
CA LEU A 341 -4.28 -0.92 12.20
C LEU A 341 -5.79 -0.84 11.92
N GLU A 342 -6.54 -1.90 12.19
CA GLU A 342 -7.99 -1.88 12.07
C GLU A 342 -8.65 -1.05 13.17
N THR A 343 -8.33 -1.30 14.45
CA THR A 343 -9.01 -0.66 15.57
C THR A 343 -8.69 0.83 15.68
N THR A 344 -7.45 1.23 15.37
CA THR A 344 -7.00 2.63 15.50
C THR A 344 -7.33 3.47 14.26
N TYR A 345 -7.16 2.89 13.07
CA TYR A 345 -7.26 3.63 11.81
C TYR A 345 -8.48 3.23 10.96
N GLY A 346 -9.27 2.26 11.41
CA GLY A 346 -10.46 1.78 10.70
C GLY A 346 -10.14 1.06 9.39
N LEU A 347 -8.97 0.46 9.26
CA LEU A 347 -8.55 -0.29 8.09
C LEU A 347 -9.06 -1.73 8.18
N SER A 348 -10.09 -2.08 7.41
CA SER A 348 -10.66 -3.44 7.45
C SER A 348 -9.60 -4.51 7.26
N GLY A 349 -9.54 -5.47 8.20
CA GLY A 349 -8.53 -6.53 8.22
C GLY A 349 -7.10 -6.03 8.46
N GLY A 350 -6.90 -4.78 8.90
CA GLY A 350 -5.59 -4.18 9.11
C GLY A 350 -4.81 -3.92 7.81
N HIS A 351 -5.49 -3.83 6.65
CA HIS A 351 -4.81 -3.72 5.36
C HIS A 351 -4.45 -2.28 4.98
N PRO A 352 -3.15 -1.92 4.88
CA PRO A 352 -2.72 -0.53 4.67
C PRO A 352 -3.14 0.05 3.31
N PHE A 353 -3.47 -0.79 2.33
CA PHE A 353 -3.93 -0.37 1.00
C PHE A 353 -5.46 -0.50 0.81
N HIS A 354 -6.24 -0.61 1.90
CA HIS A 354 -7.69 -0.74 1.86
C HIS A 354 -8.20 -1.95 1.07
N GLY A 355 -7.43 -3.01 1.00
CA GLY A 355 -7.68 -4.23 0.27
C GLY A 355 -6.47 -4.72 -0.50
N GLU A 356 -6.37 -6.03 -0.67
CA GLU A 356 -5.25 -6.67 -1.34
C GLU A 356 -5.02 -6.13 -2.74
N LEU A 357 -3.76 -5.99 -3.10
CA LEU A 357 -3.31 -5.76 -4.48
C LEU A 357 -2.99 -7.13 -5.09
N ALA A 358 -3.94 -7.69 -5.80
CA ALA A 358 -3.79 -8.95 -6.52
C ALA A 358 -4.38 -8.80 -7.92
N LEU A 359 -3.99 -9.64 -8.88
CA LEU A 359 -4.39 -9.49 -10.29
C LEU A 359 -5.91 -9.42 -10.50
N ASP A 360 -6.68 -10.09 -9.64
CA ASP A 360 -8.14 -10.09 -9.63
C ASP A 360 -8.76 -8.97 -8.78
N GLN A 361 -7.95 -8.09 -8.18
CA GLN A 361 -8.39 -6.93 -7.38
C GLN A 361 -7.69 -5.62 -7.76
N ILE A 362 -7.24 -5.49 -8.99
CA ILE A 362 -6.65 -4.25 -9.53
C ILE A 362 -7.41 -3.77 -10.77
N PHE A 363 -7.19 -2.53 -11.17
CA PHE A 363 -7.73 -1.88 -12.35
C PHE A 363 -9.26 -1.95 -12.42
N THR A 364 -9.84 -2.65 -13.42
CA THR A 364 -11.29 -2.80 -13.63
C THR A 364 -11.99 -3.66 -12.58
N MET A 365 -11.24 -4.44 -11.79
CA MET A 365 -11.73 -5.28 -10.71
C MET A 365 -11.64 -4.61 -9.33
N ARG A 366 -11.20 -3.35 -9.22
CA ARG A 366 -11.02 -2.68 -7.93
C ARG A 366 -12.07 -1.58 -7.69
N PRO A 367 -12.93 -1.66 -6.66
CA PRO A 367 -13.06 -2.73 -5.67
C PRO A 367 -13.73 -4.00 -6.21
N LEU A 368 -14.64 -3.89 -7.17
CA LEU A 368 -15.37 -5.00 -7.78
C LEU A 368 -15.54 -4.76 -9.28
N LEU A 369 -15.55 -5.84 -10.05
CA LEU A 369 -15.85 -5.78 -11.49
C LEU A 369 -17.23 -5.15 -11.71
N GLY A 370 -17.30 -4.18 -12.63
CA GLY A 370 -18.48 -3.36 -12.90
C GLY A 370 -18.59 -2.11 -12.01
N TRP A 371 -17.81 -1.98 -10.95
CA TRP A 371 -17.87 -0.88 -9.97
C TRP A 371 -16.55 -0.13 -9.79
N ALA A 372 -15.65 -0.23 -10.76
CA ALA A 372 -14.31 0.38 -10.68
C ALA A 372 -14.28 1.90 -10.91
N ARG A 373 -15.44 2.52 -11.24
CA ARG A 373 -15.54 3.96 -11.55
C ARG A 373 -16.01 4.80 -10.36
N TYR A 374 -15.59 4.43 -9.18
CA TYR A 374 -15.80 5.17 -7.92
C TYR A 374 -17.26 5.26 -7.45
N ALA A 375 -18.26 4.97 -8.28
CA ALA A 375 -19.68 4.90 -7.91
C ALA A 375 -20.02 3.59 -7.19
N THR A 376 -21.13 3.61 -6.43
CA THR A 376 -21.69 2.44 -5.76
C THR A 376 -23.11 2.15 -6.27
N PRO A 377 -23.75 1.02 -5.90
CA PRO A 377 -25.16 0.78 -6.19
C PRO A 377 -26.13 1.81 -5.61
N VAL A 378 -25.72 2.52 -4.55
CA VAL A 378 -26.53 3.59 -3.94
C VAL A 378 -26.23 4.89 -4.65
N LYS A 379 -27.29 5.55 -5.15
CA LYS A 379 -27.17 6.83 -5.87
C LYS A 379 -26.50 7.89 -5.00
N ASN A 380 -25.55 8.62 -5.57
CA ASN A 380 -24.77 9.69 -4.93
C ASN A 380 -23.84 9.23 -3.79
N LEU A 381 -23.62 7.91 -3.64
CA LEU A 381 -22.57 7.37 -2.78
C LEU A 381 -21.37 6.97 -3.65
N TYR A 382 -20.19 7.49 -3.31
CA TYR A 382 -18.95 7.27 -4.03
C TYR A 382 -17.82 6.82 -3.10
N LEU A 383 -16.81 6.19 -3.68
CA LEU A 383 -15.57 5.80 -3.01
C LEU A 383 -14.38 6.57 -3.62
N CYS A 384 -13.42 7.02 -2.81
CA CYS A 384 -12.24 7.74 -3.30
C CYS A 384 -10.93 7.28 -2.65
N GLY A 385 -11.00 6.35 -1.70
CA GLY A 385 -9.84 5.86 -0.95
C GLY A 385 -8.98 4.86 -1.73
N ASN A 386 -7.97 4.35 -1.06
CA ASN A 386 -7.00 3.40 -1.63
C ASN A 386 -7.64 2.05 -2.03
N GLY A 387 -8.84 1.74 -1.54
CA GLY A 387 -9.64 0.59 -1.96
C GLY A 387 -10.22 0.71 -3.37
N THR A 388 -10.08 1.85 -4.05
CA THR A 388 -10.46 2.07 -5.45
C THR A 388 -9.22 2.11 -6.36
N HIS A 389 -9.42 2.10 -7.68
CA HIS A 389 -8.32 2.25 -8.63
C HIS A 389 -7.57 3.60 -8.45
N PRO A 390 -6.25 3.63 -8.51
CA PRO A 390 -5.31 2.51 -8.71
C PRO A 390 -4.94 1.75 -7.44
N GLY A 391 -5.18 2.28 -6.24
CA GLY A 391 -4.96 1.59 -4.97
C GLY A 391 -3.50 1.33 -4.62
N ASN A 392 -2.56 2.04 -5.20
CA ASN A 392 -1.13 1.78 -5.13
C ASN A 392 -0.39 2.64 -4.07
N GLY A 393 -1.03 2.95 -2.95
CA GLY A 393 -0.42 3.71 -1.85
C GLY A 393 -0.61 5.23 -1.96
N LEU A 394 0.38 6.00 -1.50
CA LEU A 394 0.32 7.46 -1.36
C LEU A 394 0.56 8.22 -2.68
N THR A 395 -0.16 7.87 -3.74
CA THR A 395 -0.03 8.56 -5.03
C THR A 395 -1.01 9.71 -5.21
N GLY A 396 -2.05 9.80 -4.39
CA GLY A 396 -3.18 10.73 -4.57
C GLY A 396 -4.07 10.40 -5.79
N ALA A 397 -3.70 9.42 -6.60
CA ALA A 397 -4.36 9.12 -7.87
C ALA A 397 -5.81 8.64 -7.70
N SER A 398 -6.11 7.84 -6.66
CA SER A 398 -7.48 7.40 -6.39
C SER A 398 -8.42 8.58 -6.14
N GLY A 399 -8.03 9.53 -5.28
CA GLY A 399 -8.80 10.74 -5.00
C GLY A 399 -8.93 11.66 -6.23
N HIS A 400 -7.85 11.84 -6.99
CA HIS A 400 -7.85 12.64 -8.23
C HIS A 400 -8.80 12.05 -9.28
N ASN A 401 -8.72 10.75 -9.54
CA ASN A 401 -9.57 10.09 -10.52
C ASN A 401 -11.04 10.10 -10.08
N ALA A 402 -11.31 9.85 -8.77
CA ALA A 402 -12.63 9.92 -8.20
C ALA A 402 -13.25 11.32 -8.36
N ALA A 403 -12.52 12.38 -8.00
CA ALA A 403 -13.00 13.76 -8.13
C ALA A 403 -13.37 14.09 -9.57
N ARG A 404 -12.57 13.70 -10.56
CA ARG A 404 -12.86 13.91 -11.99
C ARG A 404 -14.12 13.19 -12.45
N GLU A 405 -14.36 11.98 -11.98
CA GLU A 405 -15.53 11.19 -12.37
C GLU A 405 -16.79 11.69 -11.67
N ILE A 406 -16.71 11.95 -10.37
CA ILE A 406 -17.82 12.45 -9.57
C ILE A 406 -18.31 13.83 -10.06
N ALA A 407 -17.38 14.71 -10.43
CA ALA A 407 -17.72 16.03 -10.98
C ALA A 407 -18.57 15.97 -12.26
N LYS A 408 -18.50 14.89 -13.03
CA LYS A 408 -19.35 14.67 -14.21
C LYS A 408 -20.78 14.28 -13.81
N HIS A 409 -20.95 13.59 -12.67
CA HIS A 409 -22.25 13.09 -12.19
C HIS A 409 -23.02 14.15 -11.41
N LEU A 410 -22.34 15.13 -10.80
CA LEU A 410 -22.93 16.17 -9.97
C LEU A 410 -23.28 17.47 -10.74
N ARG A 411 -22.91 17.54 -12.02
CA ARG A 411 -23.33 18.60 -12.94
C ARG A 411 -24.72 18.31 -13.47
#